data_6ca820a6a2c654499d40f220be529c1b
#
_entry.id   6ca820a6a2c654499d40f220be529c1b
#
_cell.length_a   1.000
_cell.length_b   1.000
_cell.length_c   1.000
_cell.angle_alpha   90.00
_cell.angle_beta   90.00
_cell.angle_gamma   90.00
#
_symmetry.space_group_name_H-M   'P 1'
#
loop_
_entity.id
_entity.type
_entity.pdbx_description
1 polymer ?
#
loop_
_entity_poly.entity_id
_entity_poly.type
_entity_poly.pdbx_seq_one_letter_code
_entity_poly.pdbx_strand_id
1 'polypeptide(L)'
;MRHAEKRNSTDTTSLSPLGQARAVALSDLLIHSSIDSIYTTKYIRTQQTAQPLVLAIQKPIFIYNLDSISQFSQRLGKLKEKNILIVGHSNTVPKMIQDISGMKVEIKDNDFDNLFIVKINRFFKPKVKLIQKTYGASSP
;
A
#
# COMPACT_ATOMS: atom_id res chain seq x y z
N MET A 1 -1.43 1.23 -1.29
CA MET A 1 -2.71 0.50 -1.36
C MET A 1 -3.39 0.41 0.00
N ARG A 2 -4.70 0.21 0.04
CA ARG A 2 -5.47 -0.12 1.24
C ARG A 2 -5.24 -1.58 1.66
N HIS A 3 -5.38 -1.89 2.97
CA HIS A 3 -5.44 -3.28 3.47
C HIS A 3 -6.57 -4.07 2.81
N ALA A 4 -6.43 -5.40 2.74
CA ALA A 4 -7.45 -6.31 2.22
C ALA A 4 -8.67 -6.41 3.16
N GLU A 5 -9.69 -7.16 2.77
CA GLU A 5 -10.96 -7.27 3.48
C GLU A 5 -10.78 -7.78 4.91
N LYS A 6 -11.37 -7.07 5.83
CA LYS A 6 -11.36 -7.40 7.26
C LYS A 6 -12.55 -8.28 7.65
N ARG A 7 -12.37 -9.07 8.71
CA ARG A 7 -13.39 -10.00 9.20
C ARG A 7 -14.58 -9.28 9.83
N ASN A 8 -14.33 -8.18 10.54
CA ASN A 8 -15.34 -7.37 11.21
C ASN A 8 -14.91 -5.90 11.32
N SER A 9 -15.70 -5.06 11.97
CA SER A 9 -15.45 -3.62 12.06
C SER A 9 -14.47 -3.19 13.16
N THR A 10 -13.98 -4.10 13.99
CA THR A 10 -13.08 -3.75 15.11
C THR A 10 -11.68 -3.37 14.65
N ASP A 11 -10.97 -2.58 15.44
CA ASP A 11 -9.61 -2.15 15.12
C ASP A 11 -8.57 -3.27 15.22
N THR A 12 -8.83 -4.28 16.05
CA THR A 12 -7.96 -5.45 16.24
C THR A 12 -8.26 -6.59 15.28
N THR A 13 -9.19 -6.38 14.34
CA THR A 13 -9.64 -7.43 13.43
C THR A 13 -8.56 -7.91 12.48
N SER A 14 -8.54 -9.21 12.24
CA SER A 14 -7.75 -9.86 11.19
C SER A 14 -8.44 -9.77 9.83
N LEU A 15 -7.75 -10.22 8.78
CA LEU A 15 -8.34 -10.39 7.47
C LEU A 15 -9.43 -11.48 7.46
N SER A 16 -10.44 -11.27 6.64
CA SER A 16 -11.41 -12.31 6.26
C SER A 16 -10.75 -13.36 5.36
N PRO A 17 -11.39 -14.51 5.10
CA PRO A 17 -10.88 -15.46 4.09
C PRO A 17 -10.68 -14.83 2.72
N LEU A 18 -11.58 -13.96 2.27
CA LEU A 18 -11.43 -13.20 1.03
C LEU A 18 -10.23 -12.25 1.08
N GLY A 19 -10.03 -11.56 2.21
CA GLY A 19 -8.87 -10.69 2.42
C GLY A 19 -7.54 -11.47 2.43
N GLN A 20 -7.52 -12.69 2.96
CA GLN A 20 -6.34 -13.56 2.90
C GLN A 20 -6.02 -13.96 1.45
N ALA A 21 -7.03 -14.35 0.67
CA ALA A 21 -6.86 -14.66 -0.75
C ALA A 21 -6.35 -13.43 -1.53
N ARG A 22 -6.86 -12.23 -1.21
CA ARG A 22 -6.38 -10.97 -1.80
C ARG A 22 -4.92 -10.67 -1.43
N ALA A 23 -4.51 -10.95 -0.21
CA ALA A 23 -3.12 -10.79 0.22
C ALA A 23 -2.16 -11.71 -0.56
N VAL A 24 -2.59 -12.94 -0.86
CA VAL A 24 -1.84 -13.86 -1.73
C VAL A 24 -1.76 -13.31 -3.16
N ALA A 25 -2.89 -12.87 -3.74
CA ALA A 25 -2.91 -12.26 -5.06
C ALA A 25 -2.01 -11.01 -5.17
N LEU A 26 -1.90 -10.22 -4.10
CA LEU A 26 -0.93 -9.12 -4.03
C LEU A 26 0.50 -9.61 -4.11
N SER A 27 0.83 -10.67 -3.35
CA SER A 27 2.15 -11.28 -3.36
C SER A 27 2.52 -11.76 -4.77
N ASP A 28 1.63 -12.51 -5.41
CA ASP A 28 1.84 -13.02 -6.76
C ASP A 28 2.07 -11.90 -7.79
N LEU A 29 1.33 -10.80 -7.65
CA LEU A 29 1.48 -9.63 -8.52
C LEU A 29 2.84 -8.92 -8.32
N LEU A 30 3.35 -8.85 -7.10
CA LEU A 30 4.50 -8.01 -6.73
C LEU A 30 5.80 -8.77 -6.50
N ILE A 31 5.81 -10.09 -6.49
CA ILE A 31 6.99 -10.91 -6.17
C ILE A 31 8.20 -10.59 -7.07
N HIS A 32 7.98 -10.21 -8.31
CA HIS A 32 9.03 -9.84 -9.27
C HIS A 32 9.23 -8.32 -9.43
N SER A 33 8.62 -7.51 -8.56
CA SER A 33 8.67 -6.04 -8.66
C SER A 33 9.87 -5.42 -7.95
N SER A 34 10.85 -6.21 -7.52
CA SER A 34 12.08 -5.76 -6.85
C SER A 34 11.77 -4.80 -5.68
N ILE A 35 10.83 -5.16 -4.82
CA ILE A 35 10.46 -4.36 -3.65
C ILE A 35 11.64 -4.29 -2.68
N ASP A 36 12.07 -3.08 -2.33
CA ASP A 36 13.17 -2.81 -1.40
C ASP A 36 12.72 -2.83 0.06
N SER A 37 11.55 -2.27 0.33
CA SER A 37 10.99 -2.17 1.69
C SER A 37 9.46 -2.16 1.69
N ILE A 38 8.90 -2.65 2.79
CA ILE A 38 7.46 -2.77 2.99
C ILE A 38 7.08 -2.00 4.26
N TYR A 39 6.13 -1.10 4.13
CA TYR A 39 5.62 -0.29 5.24
C TYR A 39 4.15 -0.59 5.47
N THR A 40 3.79 -0.79 6.73
CA THR A 40 2.40 -0.97 7.17
C THR A 40 2.12 -0.09 8.38
N THR A 41 0.85 0.00 8.76
CA THR A 41 0.48 0.55 10.08
C THR A 41 0.58 -0.53 11.15
N LYS A 42 0.42 -0.15 12.42
CA LYS A 42 0.39 -1.09 13.56
C LYS A 42 -0.77 -2.08 13.54
N TYR A 43 -1.77 -1.87 12.70
CA TYR A 43 -2.98 -2.70 12.64
C TYR A 43 -2.71 -4.06 11.99
N ILE A 44 -3.26 -5.11 12.60
CA ILE A 44 -3.09 -6.50 12.15
C ILE A 44 -3.46 -6.67 10.68
N ARG A 45 -4.57 -6.07 10.24
CA ARG A 45 -5.06 -6.16 8.84
C ARG A 45 -4.07 -5.64 7.80
N THR A 46 -3.32 -4.57 8.09
CA THR A 46 -2.32 -4.03 7.16
C THR A 46 -1.08 -4.93 7.09
N GLN A 47 -0.65 -5.47 8.23
CA GLN A 47 0.47 -6.39 8.31
C GLN A 47 0.13 -7.72 7.62
N GLN A 48 -1.04 -8.29 7.88
CA GLN A 48 -1.50 -9.52 7.22
C GLN A 48 -1.67 -9.36 5.70
N THR A 49 -2.06 -8.18 5.22
CA THR A 49 -2.13 -7.92 3.78
C THR A 49 -0.74 -8.00 3.12
N ALA A 50 0.30 -7.56 3.81
CA ALA A 50 1.67 -7.61 3.30
C ALA A 50 2.36 -8.97 3.53
N GLN A 51 1.90 -9.76 4.50
CA GLN A 51 2.59 -10.95 5.01
C GLN A 51 2.98 -11.99 3.94
N PRO A 52 2.11 -12.38 2.99
CA PRO A 52 2.51 -13.32 1.95
C PRO A 52 3.70 -12.82 1.12
N LEU A 53 3.72 -11.55 0.76
CA LEU A 53 4.83 -10.95 0.01
C LEU A 53 6.10 -10.88 0.87
N VAL A 54 5.98 -10.49 2.13
CA VAL A 54 7.10 -10.46 3.10
C VAL A 54 7.83 -11.81 3.15
N LEU A 55 7.07 -12.89 3.26
CA LEU A 55 7.61 -14.25 3.29
C LEU A 55 8.26 -14.64 1.94
N ALA A 56 7.62 -14.28 0.83
CA ALA A 56 8.10 -14.63 -0.51
C ALA A 56 9.41 -13.92 -0.88
N ILE A 57 9.57 -12.64 -0.52
CA ILE A 57 10.77 -11.85 -0.87
C ILE A 57 11.75 -11.66 0.30
N GLN A 58 11.44 -12.19 1.47
CA GLN A 58 12.27 -12.13 2.69
C GLN A 58 12.67 -10.71 3.09
N LYS A 59 11.72 -9.77 3.05
CA LYS A 59 11.89 -8.38 3.48
C LYS A 59 11.10 -8.09 4.75
N PRO A 60 11.67 -7.32 5.70
CA PRO A 60 10.96 -6.99 6.93
C PRO A 60 9.83 -5.97 6.67
N ILE A 61 8.83 -5.97 7.57
CA ILE A 61 7.83 -4.91 7.66
C ILE A 61 8.35 -3.80 8.55
N PHE A 62 8.21 -2.55 8.10
CA PHE A 62 8.43 -1.35 8.90
C PHE A 62 7.06 -0.72 9.24
N ILE A 63 6.88 -0.36 10.50
CA ILE A 63 5.64 0.31 10.94
C ILE A 63 5.79 1.81 10.80
N TYR A 64 4.84 2.46 10.12
CA TYR A 64 4.76 3.92 10.09
C TYR A 64 3.62 4.43 10.97
N ASN A 65 3.82 5.63 11.54
CA ASN A 65 2.87 6.25 12.45
C ASN A 65 1.84 7.09 11.67
N LEU A 66 0.55 6.88 11.98
CA LEU A 66 -0.56 7.60 11.37
C LEU A 66 -0.57 9.09 11.77
N ASP A 67 -0.08 9.44 12.95
CA ASP A 67 -0.05 10.83 13.44
C ASP A 67 0.98 11.70 12.70
N SER A 68 1.91 11.08 11.96
CA SER A 68 2.97 11.75 11.22
C SER A 68 2.98 11.41 9.72
N ILE A 69 1.79 11.15 9.13
CA ILE A 69 1.66 10.74 7.72
C ILE A 69 2.33 11.74 6.76
N SER A 70 2.15 13.04 6.95
CA SER A 70 2.72 14.04 6.05
C SER A 70 4.24 14.06 6.08
N GLN A 71 4.86 13.93 7.26
CA GLN A 71 6.31 13.82 7.39
C GLN A 71 6.83 12.51 6.77
N PHE A 72 6.10 11.40 6.94
CA PHE A 72 6.41 10.13 6.32
C PHE A 72 6.34 10.23 4.79
N SER A 73 5.28 10.82 4.24
CA SER A 73 5.11 11.06 2.80
C SER A 73 6.23 11.91 2.22
N GLN A 74 6.65 12.97 2.92
CA GLN A 74 7.77 13.82 2.50
C GLN A 74 9.09 13.04 2.46
N ARG A 75 9.35 12.16 3.45
CA ARG A 75 10.55 11.30 3.46
C ARG A 75 10.53 10.32 2.28
N LEU A 76 9.40 9.65 2.05
CA LEU A 76 9.23 8.75 0.90
C LEU A 76 9.47 9.47 -0.42
N GLY A 77 8.89 10.65 -0.57
CA GLY A 77 9.07 11.49 -1.76
C GLY A 77 10.52 11.88 -2.03
N LYS A 78 11.44 11.79 -1.08
CA LYS A 78 12.88 12.11 -1.24
C LYS A 78 13.75 10.89 -1.57
N LEU A 79 13.24 9.67 -1.39
CA LEU A 79 13.99 8.45 -1.67
C LEU A 79 14.24 8.31 -3.19
N LYS A 80 15.43 7.84 -3.55
CA LYS A 80 15.83 7.62 -4.95
C LYS A 80 16.03 6.14 -5.21
N GLU A 81 15.63 5.69 -6.39
CA GLU A 81 15.87 4.32 -6.88
C GLU A 81 15.40 3.25 -5.90
N LYS A 82 14.21 3.47 -5.28
CA LYS A 82 13.60 2.54 -4.34
C LYS A 82 12.18 2.17 -4.77
N ASN A 83 11.89 0.89 -4.71
CA ASN A 83 10.56 0.33 -4.86
C ASN A 83 10.00 0.02 -3.49
N ILE A 84 8.96 0.73 -3.09
CA ILE A 84 8.41 0.68 -1.74
C ILE A 84 6.95 0.28 -1.81
N LEU A 85 6.58 -0.78 -1.10
CA LEU A 85 5.19 -1.11 -0.86
C LEU A 85 4.69 -0.45 0.42
N ILE A 86 3.54 0.22 0.34
CA ILE A 86 2.85 0.79 1.49
C ILE A 86 1.45 0.23 1.56
N VAL A 87 1.12 -0.38 2.68
CA VAL A 87 -0.23 -0.86 3.00
C VAL A 87 -0.80 0.02 4.11
N GLY A 88 -1.89 0.70 3.79
CA GLY A 88 -2.56 1.64 4.69
C GLY A 88 -4.08 1.47 4.69
N HIS A 89 -4.79 2.57 4.80
CA HIS A 89 -6.26 2.63 4.96
C HIS A 89 -6.90 3.50 3.88
N SER A 90 -8.24 3.45 3.75
CA SER A 90 -9.01 4.21 2.74
C SER A 90 -8.84 5.74 2.87
N ASN A 91 -8.52 6.24 4.06
CA ASN A 91 -8.26 7.66 4.31
C ASN A 91 -6.78 8.04 4.21
N THR A 92 -5.86 7.16 4.59
CA THR A 92 -4.42 7.49 4.69
C THR A 92 -3.68 7.32 3.36
N VAL A 93 -4.07 6.34 2.55
CA VAL A 93 -3.46 6.11 1.24
C VAL A 93 -3.72 7.28 0.29
N PRO A 94 -4.96 7.81 0.13
CA PRO A 94 -5.21 9.01 -0.66
C PRO A 94 -4.40 10.22 -0.20
N LYS A 95 -4.29 10.42 1.12
CA LYS A 95 -3.49 11.51 1.70
C LYS A 95 -2.02 11.41 1.30
N MET A 96 -1.41 10.23 1.41
CA MET A 96 0.00 10.01 1.00
C MET A 96 0.19 10.23 -0.51
N ILE A 97 -0.72 9.74 -1.35
CA ILE A 97 -0.67 9.96 -2.78
C ILE A 97 -0.71 11.46 -3.09
N GLN A 98 -1.63 12.19 -2.47
CA GLN A 98 -1.73 13.64 -2.65
C GLN A 98 -0.46 14.38 -2.18
N ASP A 99 0.09 14.02 -1.03
CA ASP A 99 1.31 14.64 -0.48
C ASP A 99 2.54 14.42 -1.39
N ILE A 100 2.63 13.25 -2.04
CA ILE A 100 3.77 12.89 -2.89
C ILE A 100 3.61 13.38 -4.33
N SER A 101 2.40 13.30 -4.88
CA SER A 101 2.14 13.51 -6.31
C SER A 101 1.34 14.77 -6.62
N GLY A 102 0.69 15.38 -5.64
CA GLY A 102 -0.30 16.43 -5.84
C GLY A 102 -1.64 15.94 -6.41
N MET A 103 -1.74 14.64 -6.73
CA MET A 103 -2.94 14.06 -7.35
C MET A 103 -3.91 13.55 -6.28
N LYS A 104 -5.20 13.70 -6.51
CA LYS A 104 -6.25 13.21 -5.63
C LYS A 104 -6.78 11.88 -6.13
N VAL A 105 -6.96 10.94 -5.21
CA VAL A 105 -7.65 9.66 -5.44
C VAL A 105 -8.67 9.46 -4.33
N GLU A 106 -9.67 8.64 -4.59
CA GLU A 106 -10.66 8.21 -3.61
C GLU A 106 -10.65 6.68 -3.51
N ILE A 107 -10.82 6.16 -2.30
CA ILE A 107 -10.98 4.74 -2.03
C ILE A 107 -12.27 4.59 -1.24
N LYS A 108 -13.28 3.99 -1.84
CA LYS A 108 -14.59 3.72 -1.19
C LYS A 108 -14.44 2.64 -0.12
N ASP A 109 -15.38 2.57 0.81
CA ASP A 109 -15.32 1.64 1.94
C ASP A 109 -15.40 0.16 1.55
N ASN A 110 -15.98 -0.16 0.41
CA ASN A 110 -16.04 -1.50 -0.15
C ASN A 110 -14.98 -1.78 -1.22
N ASP A 111 -14.03 -0.87 -1.42
CA ASP A 111 -13.03 -0.92 -2.48
C ASP A 111 -11.68 -1.43 -1.92
N PHE A 112 -11.33 -2.68 -2.21
CA PHE A 112 -10.13 -3.35 -1.72
C PHE A 112 -9.17 -3.80 -2.81
N ASP A 113 -9.55 -3.71 -4.09
CA ASP A 113 -8.79 -4.25 -5.22
C ASP A 113 -7.84 -3.22 -5.87
N ASN A 114 -7.80 -1.98 -5.39
CA ASN A 114 -6.97 -0.94 -5.98
C ASN A 114 -5.51 -0.97 -5.52
N LEU A 115 -4.61 -1.05 -6.48
CA LEU A 115 -3.19 -0.80 -6.34
C LEU A 115 -2.82 0.51 -7.04
N PHE A 116 -2.40 1.50 -6.28
CA PHE A 116 -1.89 2.78 -6.80
C PHE A 116 -0.37 2.72 -6.89
N ILE A 117 0.20 3.03 -8.05
CA ILE A 117 1.63 3.08 -8.29
C ILE A 117 2.01 4.53 -8.57
N VAL A 118 2.80 5.13 -7.68
CA VAL A 118 3.35 6.47 -7.86
C VAL A 118 4.79 6.32 -8.36
N LYS A 119 5.02 6.68 -9.62
CA LYS A 119 6.36 6.69 -10.23
C LYS A 119 6.92 8.10 -10.19
N ILE A 120 8.07 8.28 -9.55
CA ILE A 120 8.77 9.56 -9.44
C ILE A 120 10.04 9.48 -10.29
N ASN A 121 10.04 10.17 -11.42
CA ASN A 121 11.24 10.35 -12.22
C ASN A 121 11.89 11.70 -11.86
N ARG A 122 13.17 11.67 -11.50
CA ARG A 122 13.94 12.86 -11.08
C ARG A 122 15.01 13.28 -12.06
N PHE A 123 15.12 12.57 -13.21
CA PHE A 123 16.08 12.93 -14.25
C PHE A 123 15.53 14.09 -15.09
N PHE A 124 16.35 15.11 -15.33
CA PHE A 124 16.09 16.34 -16.10
C PHE A 124 14.96 17.21 -15.54
N LYS A 125 13.69 16.89 -15.83
CA LYS A 125 12.52 17.56 -15.25
C LYS A 125 11.78 16.54 -14.36
N PRO A 126 11.62 16.82 -13.06
CA PRO A 126 10.88 15.93 -12.19
C PRO A 126 9.48 15.68 -12.73
N LYS A 127 9.12 14.42 -12.92
CA LYS A 127 7.78 13.99 -13.32
C LYS A 127 7.26 12.96 -12.33
N VAL A 128 6.04 13.15 -11.89
CA VAL A 128 5.31 12.16 -11.09
C VAL A 128 4.18 11.60 -11.93
N LYS A 129 4.09 10.27 -12.00
CA LYS A 129 3.03 9.55 -12.69
C LYS A 129 2.30 8.67 -11.69
N LEU A 130 0.98 8.79 -11.66
CA LEU A 130 0.09 7.91 -10.91
C LEU A 130 -0.53 6.88 -11.86
N ILE A 131 -0.45 5.62 -11.51
CA ILE A 131 -1.08 4.51 -12.23
C ILE A 131 -1.97 3.78 -11.22
N GLN A 132 -3.22 3.55 -11.58
CA GLN A 132 -4.15 2.71 -10.84
C GLN A 132 -4.31 1.38 -11.56
N LYS A 133 -4.22 0.27 -10.80
CA LYS A 133 -4.48 -1.09 -11.27
C LYS A 133 -5.42 -1.77 -10.29
N THR A 134 -6.13 -2.76 -10.77
CA THR A 134 -6.87 -3.70 -9.91
C THR A 134 -6.14 -5.03 -9.80
N TYR A 135 -6.35 -5.77 -8.71
CA TYR A 135 -5.74 -7.07 -8.47
C TYR A 135 -6.63 -7.94 -7.59
N GLY A 136 -6.47 -9.26 -7.74
CA GLY A 136 -7.31 -10.24 -7.05
C GLY A 136 -8.76 -10.21 -7.53
N ALA A 137 -9.69 -10.67 -6.69
CA ALA A 137 -11.12 -10.62 -7.00
C ALA A 137 -11.62 -9.17 -7.05
N SER A 138 -12.55 -8.86 -7.95
CA SER A 138 -13.18 -7.54 -8.04
C SER A 138 -13.87 -7.17 -6.72
N SER A 139 -13.71 -5.93 -6.29
CA SER A 139 -14.48 -5.38 -5.17
C SER A 139 -15.94 -5.17 -5.57
N PRO A 140 -16.89 -5.29 -4.63
CA PRO A 140 -18.31 -5.08 -4.92
C PRO A 140 -18.64 -3.69 -5.45
#